data_b149eefd64957cdfa3696eb88c501ce0
#
_entry.id   b149eefd64957cdfa3696eb88c501ce0
#
_cell.length_a   1.000
_cell.length_b   1.000
_cell.length_c   1.000
_cell.angle_alpha   90.00
_cell.angle_beta   90.00
_cell.angle_gamma   90.00
#
_symmetry.space_group_name_H-M   'P 1'
#
loop_
_entity.id
_entity.type
_entity.pdbx_description
1 polymer ?
#
loop_
_entity_poly.entity_id
_entity_poly.type
_entity_poly.pdbx_seq_one_letter_code
_entity_poly.pdbx_strand_id
1 'polypeptide(L)'
;VYIMGIDHPVREFDGRVIAIVRRNNHKGIVWVAAPKSKHFIVNEICDAIDFAEGHYGYTLECLYERSCGAVVYRMDAGQPLYLLIKNKRSAHWGFPKGHMEKGETQEETAKREVLEETGMHIRLLPDFSSKSEYTIQGKVEKSVTIFLAITEDKNTVIQQEEIEDFIWLRYDRALKMLNYENDKMILTKANRFLMETAMPKI
;
A
#
# COMPACT_ATOMS: atom_id res chain seq x y z
N VAL A 1 -16.85 -18.76 -13.59
CA VAL A 1 -16.24 -17.43 -13.49
C VAL A 1 -17.23 -16.49 -12.84
N TYR A 2 -16.82 -15.76 -11.81
CA TYR A 2 -17.55 -14.61 -11.29
C TYR A 2 -17.04 -13.35 -11.97
N ILE A 3 -17.94 -12.44 -12.32
CA ILE A 3 -17.58 -11.15 -12.89
C ILE A 3 -18.07 -10.05 -11.94
N MET A 4 -17.14 -9.31 -11.37
CA MET A 4 -17.43 -8.20 -10.47
C MET A 4 -17.46 -6.86 -11.22
N GLY A 5 -18.22 -5.92 -10.67
CA GLY A 5 -18.25 -4.54 -11.18
C GLY A 5 -19.07 -4.31 -12.44
N ILE A 6 -19.92 -5.28 -12.82
CA ILE A 6 -20.99 -5.12 -13.80
C ILE A 6 -22.32 -5.52 -13.17
N ASP A 7 -23.39 -4.87 -13.58
CA ASP A 7 -24.74 -4.99 -13.01
C ASP A 7 -25.76 -5.65 -13.95
N HIS A 8 -25.26 -6.15 -15.10
CA HIS A 8 -26.10 -6.79 -16.11
C HIS A 8 -25.42 -8.06 -16.67
N PRO A 9 -26.20 -9.06 -17.12
CA PRO A 9 -25.67 -10.25 -17.74
C PRO A 9 -24.91 -9.94 -19.03
N VAL A 10 -23.75 -10.58 -19.23
CA VAL A 10 -22.93 -10.47 -20.44
C VAL A 10 -22.73 -11.83 -21.08
N ARG A 11 -22.63 -11.88 -22.42
CA ARG A 11 -22.27 -13.10 -23.17
C ARG A 11 -20.76 -13.24 -23.33
N GLU A 12 -20.06 -12.12 -23.43
CA GLU A 12 -18.61 -12.03 -23.55
C GLU A 12 -18.12 -10.95 -22.61
N PHE A 13 -16.93 -11.14 -22.04
CA PHE A 13 -16.35 -10.20 -21.10
C PHE A 13 -14.84 -10.05 -21.34
N ASP A 14 -14.41 -8.84 -21.71
CA ASP A 14 -13.00 -8.46 -21.73
C ASP A 14 -12.64 -7.73 -20.42
N GLY A 15 -11.79 -8.36 -19.65
CA GLY A 15 -11.37 -7.86 -18.34
C GLY A 15 -10.08 -8.52 -17.91
N ARG A 16 -9.80 -8.45 -16.62
CA ARG A 16 -8.68 -9.16 -15.99
C ARG A 16 -9.18 -10.10 -14.91
N VAL A 17 -8.47 -11.20 -14.70
CA VAL A 17 -8.67 -12.06 -13.54
C VAL A 17 -8.04 -11.36 -12.33
N ILE A 18 -8.85 -11.15 -11.29
CA ILE A 18 -8.44 -10.43 -10.06
C ILE A 18 -8.23 -11.38 -8.89
N ALA A 19 -8.85 -12.58 -8.93
CA ALA A 19 -8.65 -13.60 -7.92
C ALA A 19 -8.94 -15.00 -8.44
N ILE A 20 -8.38 -15.99 -7.75
CA ILE A 20 -8.63 -17.42 -7.96
C ILE A 20 -9.20 -17.99 -6.67
N VAL A 21 -10.38 -18.60 -6.78
CA VAL A 21 -11.06 -19.31 -5.69
C VAL A 21 -10.76 -20.79 -5.78
N ARG A 22 -10.26 -21.39 -4.71
CA ARG A 22 -10.03 -22.84 -4.60
C ARG A 22 -10.94 -23.39 -3.50
N ARG A 23 -11.91 -24.20 -3.88
CA ARG A 23 -12.82 -24.86 -2.93
C ARG A 23 -12.08 -25.94 -2.16
N ASN A 24 -12.28 -26.01 -0.84
CA ASN A 24 -11.56 -26.96 0.02
C ASN A 24 -11.91 -28.43 -0.28
N ASN A 25 -13.15 -28.71 -0.70
CA ASN A 25 -13.68 -30.06 -0.90
C ASN A 25 -13.82 -30.49 -2.37
N HIS A 26 -13.42 -29.63 -3.32
CA HIS A 26 -13.58 -29.91 -4.76
C HIS A 26 -12.29 -29.53 -5.53
N LYS A 27 -11.97 -30.35 -6.54
CA LYS A 27 -10.82 -30.09 -7.43
C LYS A 27 -11.05 -28.93 -8.43
N GLY A 28 -12.09 -28.12 -8.23
CA GLY A 28 -12.43 -27.02 -9.12
C GLY A 28 -11.77 -25.69 -8.74
N ILE A 29 -11.38 -24.95 -9.75
CA ILE A 29 -10.91 -23.57 -9.63
C ILE A 29 -12.00 -22.66 -10.22
N VAL A 30 -12.35 -21.59 -9.50
CA VAL A 30 -13.26 -20.55 -10.01
C VAL A 30 -12.48 -19.25 -10.11
N TRP A 31 -12.57 -18.60 -11.24
CA TRP A 31 -11.91 -17.32 -11.45
C TRP A 31 -12.88 -16.18 -11.11
N VAL A 32 -12.34 -15.13 -10.52
CA VAL A 32 -13.03 -13.86 -10.35
C VAL A 32 -12.39 -12.85 -11.29
N ALA A 33 -13.20 -12.25 -12.14
CA ALA A 33 -12.77 -11.28 -13.15
C ALA A 33 -13.45 -9.92 -12.91
N ALA A 34 -12.80 -8.85 -13.36
CA ALA A 34 -13.33 -7.49 -13.30
C ALA A 34 -12.91 -6.67 -14.53
N PRO A 35 -13.63 -5.57 -14.85
CA PRO A 35 -13.16 -4.60 -15.84
C PRO A 35 -11.76 -4.08 -15.49
N LYS A 36 -10.90 -3.86 -16.47
CA LYS A 36 -9.52 -3.38 -16.28
C LYS A 36 -9.44 -2.05 -15.52
N SER A 37 -10.48 -1.23 -15.61
CA SER A 37 -10.59 0.06 -14.92
C SER A 37 -11.07 -0.03 -13.47
N LYS A 38 -11.61 -1.17 -13.04
CA LYS A 38 -12.12 -1.36 -11.68
C LYS A 38 -11.15 -2.19 -10.84
N HIS A 39 -11.01 -1.77 -9.58
CA HIS A 39 -10.14 -2.43 -8.60
C HIS A 39 -10.97 -2.82 -7.39
N PHE A 40 -10.73 -4.01 -6.89
CA PHE A 40 -11.40 -4.58 -5.74
C PHE A 40 -10.36 -5.09 -4.75
N ILE A 41 -10.60 -4.86 -3.46
CA ILE A 41 -9.80 -5.41 -2.38
C ILE A 41 -10.30 -6.80 -1.99
N VAL A 42 -9.49 -7.54 -1.22
CA VAL A 42 -9.79 -8.93 -0.81
C VAL A 42 -11.18 -9.04 -0.17
N ASN A 43 -11.53 -8.16 0.77
CA ASN A 43 -12.80 -8.21 1.49
C ASN A 43 -14.01 -7.99 0.57
N GLU A 44 -13.91 -7.09 -0.41
CA GLU A 44 -14.96 -6.87 -1.40
C GLU A 44 -15.17 -8.10 -2.28
N ILE A 45 -14.07 -8.78 -2.63
CA ILE A 45 -14.15 -10.03 -3.41
C ILE A 45 -14.81 -11.13 -2.57
N CYS A 46 -14.39 -11.32 -1.32
CA CYS A 46 -14.99 -12.29 -0.40
C CYS A 46 -16.49 -12.05 -0.24
N ASP A 47 -16.89 -10.82 0.08
CA ASP A 47 -18.31 -10.46 0.24
C ASP A 47 -19.13 -10.77 -1.02
N ALA A 48 -18.55 -10.53 -2.20
CA ALA A 48 -19.24 -10.74 -3.46
C ALA A 48 -19.41 -12.21 -3.83
N ILE A 49 -18.54 -13.12 -3.36
CA ILE A 49 -18.59 -14.54 -3.74
C ILE A 49 -19.11 -15.45 -2.62
N ASP A 50 -19.19 -14.96 -1.38
CA ASP A 50 -19.48 -15.75 -0.18
C ASP A 50 -20.88 -16.41 -0.23
N PHE A 51 -21.84 -15.76 -0.89
CA PHE A 51 -23.17 -16.33 -1.10
C PHE A 51 -23.15 -17.66 -1.88
N ALA A 52 -22.17 -17.86 -2.74
CA ALA A 52 -22.05 -19.06 -3.58
C ALA A 52 -20.95 -20.01 -3.08
N GLU A 53 -19.87 -19.48 -2.53
CA GLU A 53 -18.67 -20.26 -2.18
C GLU A 53 -18.56 -20.55 -0.66
N GLY A 54 -19.21 -19.77 0.19
CA GLY A 54 -19.12 -19.91 1.65
C GLY A 54 -19.53 -21.30 2.16
N HIS A 55 -20.52 -21.94 1.53
CA HIS A 55 -20.96 -23.29 1.89
C HIS A 55 -19.90 -24.38 1.68
N TYR A 56 -18.95 -24.17 0.77
CA TYR A 56 -17.92 -25.16 0.47
C TYR A 56 -16.66 -24.98 1.29
N GLY A 57 -16.48 -23.81 1.90
CA GLY A 57 -15.20 -23.34 2.39
C GLY A 57 -14.21 -23.19 1.22
N TYR A 58 -13.47 -22.10 1.19
CA TYR A 58 -12.53 -21.82 0.10
C TYR A 58 -11.29 -21.09 0.59
N THR A 59 -10.25 -21.11 -0.25
CA THR A 59 -9.11 -20.21 -0.16
C THR A 59 -9.14 -19.26 -1.36
N LEU A 60 -8.85 -17.98 -1.11
CA LEU A 60 -8.79 -16.95 -2.14
C LEU A 60 -7.34 -16.55 -2.39
N GLU A 61 -6.90 -16.70 -3.64
CA GLU A 61 -5.62 -16.20 -4.12
C GLU A 61 -5.89 -14.90 -4.89
N CYS A 62 -5.61 -13.75 -4.26
CA CYS A 62 -5.77 -12.45 -4.92
C CYS A 62 -4.61 -12.19 -5.89
N LEU A 63 -4.94 -11.72 -7.08
CA LEU A 63 -3.97 -11.41 -8.14
C LEU A 63 -3.74 -9.91 -8.29
N TYR A 64 -4.40 -9.10 -7.47
CA TYR A 64 -4.24 -7.67 -7.43
C TYR A 64 -4.27 -7.16 -5.98
N GLU A 65 -3.26 -6.38 -5.61
CA GLU A 65 -3.14 -5.78 -4.29
C GLU A 65 -2.98 -4.28 -4.37
N ARG A 66 -3.60 -3.56 -3.45
CA ARG A 66 -3.42 -2.12 -3.27
C ARG A 66 -2.88 -1.85 -1.88
N SER A 67 -1.80 -1.06 -1.84
CA SER A 67 -1.21 -0.61 -0.58
C SER A 67 -1.01 0.89 -0.60
N CYS A 68 -1.16 1.52 0.57
CA CYS A 68 -0.89 2.93 0.75
C CYS A 68 0.00 3.14 1.97
N GLY A 69 0.79 4.20 1.94
CA GLY A 69 1.67 4.56 3.02
C GLY A 69 2.22 5.97 2.85
N ALA A 70 3.24 6.31 3.62
CA ALA A 70 3.80 7.66 3.56
C ALA A 70 5.32 7.70 3.75
N VAL A 71 5.96 8.62 3.04
CA VAL A 71 7.25 9.17 3.46
C VAL A 71 6.97 10.11 4.63
N VAL A 72 7.24 9.65 5.85
CA VAL A 72 7.03 10.42 7.05
C VAL A 72 8.29 11.22 7.37
N TYR A 73 8.13 12.53 7.59
CA TYR A 73 9.24 13.38 8.02
C TYR A 73 8.87 14.22 9.24
N ARG A 74 9.89 14.64 9.97
CA ARG A 74 9.83 15.68 11.01
C ARG A 74 10.95 16.67 10.82
N MET A 75 10.77 17.90 11.28
CA MET A 75 11.82 18.91 11.24
C MET A 75 12.75 18.78 12.46
N ASP A 76 14.04 18.82 12.22
CA ASP A 76 15.08 18.83 13.24
C ASP A 76 16.17 19.82 12.85
N ALA A 77 16.41 20.82 13.70
CA ALA A 77 17.37 21.90 13.43
C ALA A 77 17.22 22.53 12.04
N GLY A 78 15.97 22.76 11.59
CA GLY A 78 15.68 23.39 10.30
C GLY A 78 15.81 22.49 9.07
N GLN A 79 16.03 21.18 9.26
CA GLN A 79 16.15 20.22 8.16
C GLN A 79 15.26 19.00 8.39
N PRO A 80 14.73 18.36 7.34
CA PRO A 80 13.91 17.18 7.48
C PRO A 80 14.73 15.95 7.89
N LEU A 81 14.17 15.17 8.82
CA LEU A 81 14.52 13.79 9.11
C LEU A 81 13.41 12.90 8.58
N TYR A 82 13.78 11.86 7.87
CA TYR A 82 12.86 10.88 7.27
C TYR A 82 12.85 9.61 8.10
N LEU A 83 11.64 9.08 8.35
CA LEU A 83 11.44 7.80 9.01
C LEU A 83 11.60 6.67 7.98
N LEU A 84 12.42 5.70 8.33
CA LEU A 84 12.44 4.38 7.69
C LEU A 84 12.14 3.32 8.72
N ILE A 85 11.42 2.30 8.32
CA ILE A 85 11.13 1.11 9.12
C ILE A 85 11.74 -0.13 8.45
N LYS A 86 12.12 -1.11 9.24
CA LYS A 86 12.61 -2.40 8.78
C LYS A 86 11.55 -3.46 9.00
N ASN A 87 11.00 -4.00 7.93
CA ASN A 87 9.98 -5.03 8.01
C ASN A 87 10.60 -6.40 8.32
N LYS A 88 10.03 -7.13 9.28
CA LYS A 88 10.55 -8.44 9.72
C LYS A 88 10.57 -9.50 8.61
N ARG A 89 9.56 -9.52 7.74
CA ARG A 89 9.44 -10.55 6.71
C ARG A 89 10.45 -10.37 5.58
N SER A 90 10.63 -9.13 5.14
CA SER A 90 11.51 -8.82 4.01
C SER A 90 12.94 -8.48 4.44
N ALA A 91 13.14 -8.11 5.70
CA ALA A 91 14.39 -7.56 6.24
C ALA A 91 14.90 -6.30 5.51
N HIS A 92 14.03 -5.62 4.75
CA HIS A 92 14.35 -4.42 4.00
C HIS A 92 13.86 -3.15 4.70
N TRP A 93 14.62 -2.08 4.53
CA TRP A 93 14.26 -0.74 4.95
C TRP A 93 13.36 -0.08 3.90
N GLY A 94 12.28 0.55 4.34
CA GLY A 94 11.31 1.22 3.50
C GLY A 94 10.42 2.19 4.29
N PHE A 95 9.34 2.64 3.65
CA PHE A 95 8.35 3.50 4.26
C PHE A 95 7.24 2.67 4.92
N PRO A 96 6.63 3.16 6.01
CA PRO A 96 5.44 2.54 6.58
C PRO A 96 4.31 2.53 5.55
N LYS A 97 3.71 1.35 5.34
CA LYS A 97 2.65 1.10 4.35
C LYS A 97 2.01 -0.26 4.51
N GLY A 98 0.74 -0.35 4.21
CA GLY A 98 0.05 -1.64 4.18
C GLY A 98 -1.17 -1.65 3.26
N HIS A 99 -1.98 -2.69 3.39
CA HIS A 99 -3.09 -2.95 2.48
C HIS A 99 -4.29 -2.06 2.77
N MET A 100 -4.97 -1.66 1.72
CA MET A 100 -6.25 -0.96 1.86
C MET A 100 -7.30 -1.88 2.47
N GLU A 101 -8.10 -1.33 3.38
CA GLU A 101 -9.27 -1.98 3.95
C GLU A 101 -10.57 -1.48 3.31
N LYS A 102 -11.66 -2.25 3.54
CA LYS A 102 -12.97 -1.94 2.95
C LYS A 102 -13.49 -0.59 3.41
N GLY A 103 -13.82 0.25 2.45
CA GLY A 103 -14.38 1.58 2.70
C GLY A 103 -13.35 2.67 2.93
N GLU A 104 -12.06 2.35 3.01
CA GLU A 104 -11.00 3.33 3.16
C GLU A 104 -10.67 4.05 1.85
N THR A 105 -10.37 5.32 1.95
CA THR A 105 -9.60 6.06 0.94
C THR A 105 -8.12 5.73 1.04
N GLN A 106 -7.34 6.10 0.04
CA GLN A 106 -5.89 5.90 0.05
C GLN A 106 -5.21 6.69 1.17
N GLU A 107 -5.71 7.89 1.46
CA GLU A 107 -5.25 8.77 2.52
C GLU A 107 -5.54 8.20 3.91
N GLU A 108 -6.72 7.62 4.10
CA GLU A 108 -7.10 6.96 5.36
C GLU A 108 -6.23 5.73 5.61
N THR A 109 -6.05 4.88 4.60
CA THR A 109 -5.13 3.74 4.68
C THR A 109 -3.71 4.18 5.05
N ALA A 110 -3.16 5.20 4.39
CA ALA A 110 -1.81 5.67 4.69
C ALA A 110 -1.67 6.16 6.14
N LYS A 111 -2.68 6.87 6.67
CA LYS A 111 -2.68 7.34 8.07
C LYS A 111 -2.80 6.19 9.05
N ARG A 112 -3.69 5.21 8.80
CA ARG A 112 -3.87 4.04 9.65
C ARG A 112 -2.60 3.21 9.70
N GLU A 113 -2.02 2.87 8.56
CA GLU A 113 -0.82 2.06 8.48
C GLU A 113 0.38 2.71 9.18
N VAL A 114 0.58 4.02 9.00
CA VAL A 114 1.64 4.74 9.73
C VAL A 114 1.39 4.68 11.24
N LEU A 115 0.14 4.87 11.68
CA LEU A 115 -0.20 4.80 13.10
C LEU A 115 0.01 3.39 13.66
N GLU A 116 -0.41 2.35 12.96
CA GLU A 116 -0.27 0.95 13.39
C GLU A 116 1.19 0.52 13.45
N GLU A 117 1.96 0.77 12.38
CA GLU A 117 3.36 0.33 12.30
C GLU A 117 4.32 1.16 13.17
N THR A 118 3.98 2.43 13.49
CA THR A 118 4.93 3.37 14.14
C THR A 118 4.40 4.11 15.36
N GLY A 119 3.10 3.99 15.68
CA GLY A 119 2.45 4.71 16.77
C GLY A 119 2.31 6.22 16.53
N MET A 120 2.58 6.71 15.31
CA MET A 120 2.61 8.14 15.02
C MET A 120 1.37 8.64 14.29
N HIS A 121 0.88 9.79 14.71
CA HIS A 121 -0.09 10.57 13.97
C HIS A 121 0.60 11.41 12.91
N ILE A 122 0.05 11.43 11.72
CA ILE A 122 0.61 12.17 10.59
C ILE A 122 -0.41 13.11 9.97
N ARG A 123 0.10 14.18 9.39
CA ARG A 123 -0.65 15.07 8.50
C ARG A 123 -0.06 14.97 7.09
N LEU A 124 -0.88 14.49 6.16
CA LEU A 124 -0.49 14.41 4.74
C LEU A 124 -0.30 15.81 4.17
N LEU A 125 0.73 16.01 3.38
CA LEU A 125 0.92 17.22 2.61
C LEU A 125 0.04 17.14 1.34
N PRO A 126 -0.69 18.22 1.02
CA PRO A 126 -1.43 18.28 -0.24
C PRO A 126 -0.46 18.25 -1.43
N ASP A 127 -0.98 17.88 -2.58
CA ASP A 127 -0.31 17.92 -3.88
C ASP A 127 0.93 17.01 -4.02
N PHE A 128 1.17 16.10 -3.06
CA PHE A 128 2.19 15.08 -3.20
C PHE A 128 1.63 13.68 -3.02
N SER A 129 1.74 12.90 -4.08
CA SER A 129 1.62 11.44 -4.03
C SER A 129 2.50 10.81 -5.11
N SER A 130 3.01 9.64 -4.86
CA SER A 130 3.79 8.85 -5.83
C SER A 130 3.19 7.46 -5.92
N LYS A 131 2.71 7.12 -7.13
CA LYS A 131 2.15 5.80 -7.42
C LYS A 131 3.19 4.95 -8.12
N SER A 132 3.29 3.69 -7.73
CA SER A 132 4.08 2.67 -8.42
C SER A 132 3.25 1.41 -8.62
N GLU A 133 3.49 0.73 -9.74
CA GLU A 133 2.84 -0.53 -10.09
C GLU A 133 3.92 -1.52 -10.49
N TYR A 134 3.85 -2.72 -9.94
CA TYR A 134 4.79 -3.80 -10.24
C TYR A 134 4.16 -5.15 -10.02
N THR A 135 4.74 -6.18 -10.61
CA THR A 135 4.27 -7.55 -10.47
C THR A 135 5.15 -8.33 -9.51
N ILE A 136 4.53 -8.97 -8.52
CA ILE A 136 5.20 -9.85 -7.56
C ILE A 136 5.23 -11.25 -8.15
N GLN A 137 6.43 -11.84 -8.28
CA GLN A 137 6.66 -13.20 -8.79
C GLN A 137 5.93 -13.51 -10.12
N GLY A 138 5.70 -12.49 -10.95
CA GLY A 138 5.02 -12.64 -12.23
C GLY A 138 3.52 -12.96 -12.16
N LYS A 139 2.90 -12.86 -10.95
CA LYS A 139 1.49 -13.27 -10.74
C LYS A 139 0.61 -12.18 -10.17
N VAL A 140 1.07 -11.49 -9.11
CA VAL A 140 0.26 -10.52 -8.38
C VAL A 140 0.64 -9.12 -8.82
N GLU A 141 -0.30 -8.39 -9.41
CA GLU A 141 -0.14 -6.97 -9.69
C GLU A 141 -0.30 -6.18 -8.40
N LYS A 142 0.73 -5.43 -7.99
CA LYS A 142 0.69 -4.58 -6.82
C LYS A 142 0.76 -3.12 -7.20
N SER A 143 -0.23 -2.35 -6.73
CA SER A 143 -0.27 -0.90 -6.82
C SER A 143 0.02 -0.31 -5.45
N VAL A 144 1.03 0.55 -5.36
CA VAL A 144 1.43 1.22 -4.11
C VAL A 144 1.35 2.72 -4.30
N THR A 145 0.61 3.40 -3.43
CA THR A 145 0.55 4.87 -3.37
C THR A 145 1.24 5.35 -2.10
N ILE A 146 2.26 6.18 -2.25
CA ILE A 146 3.01 6.76 -1.14
C ILE A 146 2.79 8.26 -1.11
N PHE A 147 2.28 8.75 0.02
CA PHE A 147 2.10 10.17 0.31
C PHE A 147 3.34 10.76 0.98
N LEU A 148 3.38 12.07 1.11
CA LEU A 148 4.33 12.77 1.95
C LEU A 148 3.60 13.28 3.19
N ALA A 149 4.15 13.05 4.37
CA ALA A 149 3.50 13.39 5.62
C ALA A 149 4.47 13.96 6.65
N ILE A 150 4.00 14.95 7.40
CA ILE A 150 4.70 15.49 8.57
C ILE A 150 4.11 14.88 9.85
N THR A 151 5.00 14.63 10.82
CA THR A 151 4.60 14.31 12.19
C THR A 151 5.23 15.29 13.18
N GLU A 152 4.50 15.58 14.25
CA GLU A 152 4.98 16.31 15.43
C GLU A 152 5.28 15.35 16.59
N ASP A 153 4.93 14.08 16.44
CA ASP A 153 5.19 13.05 17.44
C ASP A 153 6.70 12.79 17.55
N LYS A 154 7.18 12.82 18.80
CA LYS A 154 8.62 12.65 19.10
C LYS A 154 9.00 11.18 19.30
N ASN A 155 8.06 10.39 19.79
CA ASN A 155 8.29 8.98 20.12
C ASN A 155 7.76 8.09 19.00
N THR A 156 8.59 7.13 18.60
CA THR A 156 8.19 6.06 17.67
C THR A 156 7.98 4.80 18.48
N VAL A 157 6.80 4.19 18.36
CA VAL A 157 6.46 2.91 18.99
C VAL A 157 6.08 1.92 17.88
N ILE A 158 7.01 1.05 17.54
CA ILE A 158 6.81 0.10 16.44
C ILE A 158 5.92 -1.07 16.85
N GLN A 159 5.12 -1.52 15.90
CA GLN A 159 4.35 -2.76 15.99
C GLN A 159 5.31 -3.96 15.87
N GLN A 160 5.65 -4.57 17.00
CA GLN A 160 6.70 -5.59 17.09
C GLN A 160 6.37 -6.89 16.32
N GLU A 161 5.15 -7.13 15.93
CA GLU A 161 4.73 -8.28 15.14
C GLU A 161 5.24 -8.19 13.70
N GLU A 162 5.27 -7.00 13.11
CA GLU A 162 5.60 -6.77 11.71
C GLU A 162 6.89 -6.01 11.50
N ILE A 163 7.22 -5.09 12.40
CA ILE A 163 8.37 -4.19 12.28
C ILE A 163 9.49 -4.66 13.20
N GLU A 164 10.70 -4.81 12.65
CA GLU A 164 11.90 -5.21 13.37
C GLU A 164 12.58 -4.01 14.03
N ASP A 165 12.66 -2.88 13.31
CA ASP A 165 13.40 -1.71 13.72
C ASP A 165 12.92 -0.44 12.99
N PHE A 166 13.28 0.72 13.49
CA PHE A 166 13.05 2.01 12.86
C PHE A 166 14.23 2.95 13.00
N ILE A 167 14.35 3.90 12.08
CA ILE A 167 15.42 4.89 12.13
C ILE A 167 14.98 6.22 11.50
N TRP A 168 15.44 7.32 12.12
CA TRP A 168 15.28 8.68 11.58
C TRP A 168 16.59 9.15 10.96
N LEU A 169 16.57 9.50 9.67
CA LEU A 169 17.76 9.84 8.91
C LEU A 169 17.59 11.12 8.10
N ARG A 170 18.68 11.86 7.94
CA ARG A 170 18.80 12.90 6.89
C ARG A 170 18.72 12.26 5.52
N TYR A 171 18.29 13.05 4.53
CA TYR A 171 18.05 12.60 3.15
C TYR A 171 19.13 11.68 2.58
N ASP A 172 20.41 12.13 2.60
CA ASP A 172 21.51 11.38 1.98
C ASP A 172 21.74 10.00 2.61
N ARG A 173 21.52 9.90 3.95
CA ARG A 173 21.65 8.63 4.65
C ARG A 173 20.42 7.74 4.43
N ALA A 174 19.22 8.32 4.43
CA ALA A 174 18.00 7.60 4.14
C ALA A 174 18.04 7.01 2.73
N LEU A 175 18.50 7.77 1.74
CA LEU A 175 18.65 7.31 0.35
C LEU A 175 19.59 6.10 0.22
N LYS A 176 20.70 6.10 0.99
CA LYS A 176 21.65 4.97 1.01
C LYS A 176 21.12 3.75 1.72
N MET A 177 20.21 3.93 2.69
CA MET A 177 19.63 2.86 3.50
C MET A 177 18.56 2.09 2.74
N LEU A 178 17.82 2.77 1.85
CA LEU A 178 16.77 2.15 1.04
C LEU A 178 17.35 1.11 0.08
N ASN A 179 16.69 -0.05 0.02
CA ASN A 179 17.13 -1.17 -0.79
C ASN A 179 16.62 -1.09 -2.25
N TYR A 180 15.41 -0.55 -2.45
CA TYR A 180 14.75 -0.54 -3.75
C TYR A 180 14.89 0.81 -4.46
N GLU A 181 15.22 0.79 -5.75
CA GLU A 181 15.35 1.99 -6.56
C GLU A 181 14.06 2.81 -6.64
N ASN A 182 12.91 2.12 -6.61
CA ASN A 182 11.62 2.79 -6.58
C ASN A 182 11.44 3.64 -5.31
N ASP A 183 11.81 3.11 -4.14
CA ASP A 183 11.73 3.84 -2.87
C ASP A 183 12.71 5.02 -2.84
N LYS A 184 13.91 4.85 -3.39
CA LYS A 184 14.89 5.94 -3.56
C LYS A 184 14.33 7.06 -4.45
N MET A 185 13.66 6.69 -5.55
CA MET A 185 13.03 7.66 -6.44
C MET A 185 11.89 8.41 -5.74
N ILE A 186 11.07 7.71 -4.94
CA ILE A 186 9.98 8.32 -4.16
C ILE A 186 10.56 9.31 -3.14
N LEU A 187 11.58 8.90 -2.37
CA LEU A 187 12.25 9.77 -1.39
C LEU A 187 12.85 11.01 -2.05
N THR A 188 13.47 10.84 -3.22
CA THR A 188 14.05 11.95 -3.98
C THR A 188 12.99 12.96 -4.42
N LYS A 189 11.84 12.48 -4.92
CA LYS A 189 10.72 13.34 -5.28
C LYS A 189 10.16 14.07 -4.06
N ALA A 190 9.98 13.36 -2.94
CA ALA A 190 9.48 13.93 -1.69
C ALA A 190 10.40 15.02 -1.13
N ASN A 191 11.71 14.75 -1.09
CA ASN A 191 12.68 15.73 -0.63
C ASN A 191 12.71 16.98 -1.53
N ARG A 192 12.69 16.81 -2.85
CA ARG A 192 12.60 17.94 -3.78
C ARG A 192 11.35 18.76 -3.57
N PHE A 193 10.19 18.11 -3.45
CA PHE A 193 8.92 18.79 -3.17
C PHE A 193 8.99 19.63 -1.88
N LEU A 194 9.58 19.11 -0.82
CA LEU A 194 9.77 19.86 0.43
C LEU A 194 10.69 21.08 0.25
N MET A 195 11.78 20.93 -0.49
CA MET A 195 12.69 22.06 -0.73
C MET A 195 12.05 23.15 -1.59
N GLU A 196 11.28 22.79 -2.60
CA GLU A 196 10.57 23.74 -3.47
C GLU A 196 9.41 24.46 -2.75
N THR A 197 8.70 23.76 -1.82
CA THR A 197 7.59 24.36 -1.08
C THR A 197 8.05 25.15 0.16
N ALA A 198 9.22 24.83 0.72
CA ALA A 198 9.81 25.57 1.84
C ALA A 198 10.54 26.85 1.41
N MET A 199 10.86 27.01 0.12
CA MET A 199 11.43 28.28 -0.39
C MET A 199 10.30 29.29 -0.59
N PRO A 200 10.37 30.49 0.02
CA PRO A 200 9.44 31.55 -0.33
C PRO A 200 9.56 31.84 -1.84
N LYS A 201 8.44 31.81 -2.53
CA LYS A 201 8.39 32.31 -3.90
C LYS A 201 8.80 33.78 -3.87
N ILE A 202 10.02 34.10 -4.35
CA ILE A 202 10.51 35.46 -4.56
C ILE A 202 9.70 36.09 -5.70
#